data_c3492638e8adee19a4811425d96e688c
#
_entry.id   c3492638e8adee19a4811425d96e688c
#
_cell.length_a   1.000
_cell.length_b   1.000
_cell.length_c   1.000
_cell.angle_alpha   90.00
_cell.angle_beta   90.00
_cell.angle_gamma   90.00
#
_symmetry.space_group_name_H-M   'P 1'
#
loop_
_entity.id
_entity.type
_entity.pdbx_description
1 polymer ?
#
loop_
_entity_poly.entity_id
_entity_poly.type
_entity_poly.pdbx_seq_one_letter_code
_entity_poly.pdbx_strand_id
1 'polypeptide(L)'
;MSEPILEVEMDYCPRKVFEDFHDRTERWSVIVAHRRCGKTVLCINDLIYKALMDDKPDGRYAYIAPYYSQAKNIAWDYLVRFSQPVLRKANQSELWVELINGARIRLYGADSPDGLRGIFLDSVVLDEYADMKPSIWGAVVRPLLTDRKGSATFIGTPKGHNAFWEMYQTATKGEDWYVKVLRASQTGILDKEELDDAAKTMTQDQYLQEFECDFESAILGAYYGKEMRALTDAGHITDVEYDPLFPVHTAWDLGYSDDTAIWWYQVVHGEIRLLDYHSSNGQPVAFYAGIIQAREEERGYKYGTHWLPHDARAKTLSSNRSVIEQLGDKIPLKTIKITPNLKLQDGIQASRLALTRAWFDHKCTDGIECLRQYQREYDEDKKVFRDKPRHDWTSHGADAFRYLAIVWKDEAKIVDPEAPIRGVFVGQTDVSLNELWKETKVKTNNRI
;
A
#
# COMPACT_ATOMS: atom_id res chain seq x y z
N MET A 1 39.94 34.20 -12.24
CA MET A 1 39.81 33.54 -13.56
C MET A 1 38.40 33.01 -13.59
N SER A 2 37.56 33.49 -14.49
CA SER A 2 36.21 32.94 -14.68
C SER A 2 36.38 31.50 -15.16
N GLU A 3 35.70 30.57 -14.48
CA GLU A 3 35.64 29.20 -14.97
C GLU A 3 35.07 29.18 -16.38
N PRO A 4 35.60 28.33 -17.28
CA PRO A 4 35.09 28.25 -18.63
C PRO A 4 33.63 27.83 -18.61
N ILE A 5 32.75 28.62 -19.22
CA ILE A 5 31.36 28.27 -19.43
C ILE A 5 31.35 27.12 -20.44
N LEU A 6 30.87 25.95 -19.97
CA LEU A 6 30.66 24.78 -20.84
C LEU A 6 29.26 24.88 -21.45
N GLU A 7 29.20 25.21 -22.75
CA GLU A 7 27.94 25.10 -23.49
C GLU A 7 27.73 23.66 -23.93
N VAL A 8 26.60 23.06 -23.53
CA VAL A 8 26.24 21.68 -23.87
C VAL A 8 24.88 21.68 -24.55
N GLU A 9 24.83 21.12 -25.74
CA GLU A 9 23.57 20.90 -26.46
C GLU A 9 22.93 19.57 -25.95
N MET A 10 21.70 19.65 -25.47
CA MET A 10 20.93 18.49 -24.98
C MET A 10 19.99 17.99 -26.06
N ASP A 11 19.97 16.67 -26.30
CA ASP A 11 19.05 15.99 -27.24
C ASP A 11 17.62 15.90 -26.69
N TYR A 12 17.13 16.98 -26.10
CA TYR A 12 15.78 17.06 -25.54
C TYR A 12 15.17 18.44 -25.77
N CYS A 13 13.99 18.45 -26.39
CA CYS A 13 13.15 19.63 -26.48
C CYS A 13 11.81 19.31 -25.83
N PRO A 14 11.42 20.04 -24.77
CA PRO A 14 10.13 19.79 -24.11
C PRO A 14 8.98 20.04 -25.08
N ARG A 15 7.95 19.20 -25.00
CA ARG A 15 6.68 19.49 -25.67
C ARG A 15 6.06 20.72 -25.03
N LYS A 16 5.35 21.52 -25.79
CA LYS A 16 4.71 22.76 -25.31
C LYS A 16 3.88 22.56 -24.03
N VAL A 17 3.23 21.41 -23.90
CA VAL A 17 2.43 21.06 -22.72
C VAL A 17 3.26 20.78 -21.47
N PHE A 18 4.61 20.73 -21.57
CA PHE A 18 5.54 20.44 -20.48
C PHE A 18 6.46 21.63 -20.13
N GLU A 19 6.43 22.71 -20.89
CA GLU A 19 7.34 23.87 -20.70
C GLU A 19 7.18 24.43 -19.27
N ASP A 20 5.96 24.70 -18.84
CA ASP A 20 5.65 25.21 -17.50
C ASP A 20 6.09 24.29 -16.37
N PHE A 21 6.17 22.97 -16.62
CA PHE A 21 6.69 22.03 -15.63
C PHE A 21 8.20 22.21 -15.40
N HIS A 22 8.97 22.49 -16.44
CA HIS A 22 10.41 22.75 -16.30
C HIS A 22 10.70 24.11 -15.66
N ASP A 23 9.82 25.08 -15.82
CA ASP A 23 9.95 26.44 -15.27
C ASP A 23 9.42 26.56 -13.82
N ARG A 24 8.84 25.47 -13.27
CA ARG A 24 8.24 25.48 -11.92
C ARG A 24 9.26 25.76 -10.82
N THR A 25 8.82 26.46 -9.82
CA THR A 25 9.59 26.79 -8.59
C THR A 25 9.16 25.98 -7.38
N GLU A 26 8.01 25.33 -7.48
CA GLU A 26 7.43 24.56 -6.40
C GLU A 26 8.27 23.34 -6.05
N ARG A 27 8.38 23.09 -4.75
CA ARG A 27 9.14 21.96 -4.21
C ARG A 27 8.46 20.62 -4.51
N TRP A 28 7.14 20.62 -4.53
CA TRP A 28 6.31 19.43 -4.69
C TRP A 28 5.51 19.51 -5.97
N SER A 29 5.39 18.41 -6.69
CA SER A 29 4.67 18.38 -7.95
C SER A 29 3.82 17.13 -8.07
N VAL A 30 2.60 17.29 -8.58
CA VAL A 30 1.72 16.18 -8.97
C VAL A 30 1.34 16.34 -10.44
N ILE A 31 1.62 15.34 -11.25
CA ILE A 31 1.24 15.29 -12.65
C ILE A 31 0.35 14.07 -12.89
N VAL A 32 -0.91 14.31 -13.13
CA VAL A 32 -1.87 13.30 -13.59
C VAL A 32 -1.88 13.32 -15.10
N ALA A 33 -1.43 12.24 -15.73
CA ALA A 33 -1.19 12.30 -17.17
C ALA A 33 -1.60 11.02 -17.89
N HIS A 34 -2.22 11.21 -19.05
CA HIS A 34 -2.69 10.12 -19.89
C HIS A 34 -1.55 9.19 -20.35
N ARG A 35 -1.92 7.98 -20.71
CA ARG A 35 -0.99 7.00 -21.28
C ARG A 35 -0.37 7.56 -22.57
N ARG A 36 0.94 7.28 -22.81
CA ARG A 36 1.69 7.73 -23.99
C ARG A 36 1.94 9.23 -24.10
N CYS A 37 1.69 10.05 -23.09
CA CYS A 37 2.00 11.48 -23.14
C CYS A 37 3.51 11.78 -23.08
N GLY A 38 4.37 10.84 -22.67
CA GLY A 38 5.81 11.02 -22.57
C GLY A 38 6.31 11.30 -21.15
N LYS A 39 5.56 10.86 -20.11
CA LYS A 39 5.87 11.02 -18.68
C LYS A 39 7.32 10.71 -18.31
N THR A 40 7.80 9.53 -18.71
CA THR A 40 9.15 9.06 -18.37
C THR A 40 10.24 9.97 -18.95
N VAL A 41 10.09 10.34 -20.21
CA VAL A 41 11.05 11.26 -20.89
C VAL A 41 11.07 12.62 -20.20
N LEU A 42 9.90 13.17 -19.88
CA LEU A 42 9.76 14.42 -19.13
C LEU A 42 10.52 14.36 -17.80
N CYS A 43 10.25 13.33 -16.99
CA CYS A 43 10.80 13.18 -15.64
C CYS A 43 12.31 12.94 -15.65
N ILE A 44 12.82 12.12 -16.58
CA ILE A 44 14.24 11.87 -16.71
C ILE A 44 14.99 13.16 -17.06
N ASN A 45 14.48 13.94 -18.01
CA ASN A 45 15.12 15.20 -18.40
C ASN A 45 15.01 16.27 -17.30
N ASP A 46 13.91 16.31 -16.53
CA ASP A 46 13.80 17.17 -15.34
C ASP A 46 14.86 16.82 -14.29
N LEU A 47 15.10 15.54 -14.03
CA LEU A 47 16.14 15.10 -13.09
C LEU A 47 17.54 15.45 -13.60
N ILE A 48 17.83 15.26 -14.90
CA ILE A 48 19.12 15.64 -15.51
C ILE A 48 19.32 17.16 -15.39
N TYR A 49 18.31 17.95 -15.74
CA TYR A 49 18.36 19.40 -15.64
C TYR A 49 18.64 19.85 -14.20
N LYS A 50 17.87 19.38 -13.24
CA LYS A 50 18.08 19.67 -11.80
C LYS A 50 19.46 19.25 -11.32
N ALA A 51 19.93 18.06 -11.73
CA ALA A 51 21.24 17.56 -11.36
C ALA A 51 22.40 18.41 -11.90
N LEU A 52 22.22 19.07 -13.05
CA LEU A 52 23.21 19.98 -13.63
C LEU A 52 23.18 21.39 -13.03
N MET A 53 21.96 21.86 -12.70
CA MET A 53 21.76 23.25 -12.27
C MET A 53 21.86 23.44 -10.75
N ASP A 54 21.83 22.37 -9.96
CA ASP A 54 21.95 22.46 -8.49
C ASP A 54 23.43 22.56 -8.09
N ASP A 55 23.79 23.64 -7.40
CA ASP A 55 25.15 23.90 -6.90
C ASP A 55 25.54 23.04 -5.68
N LYS A 56 24.66 22.16 -5.22
CA LYS A 56 24.94 21.33 -4.05
C LYS A 56 26.04 20.28 -4.33
N PRO A 57 27.04 20.17 -3.46
CA PRO A 57 28.06 19.15 -3.62
C PRO A 57 27.45 17.75 -3.50
N ASP A 58 27.98 16.80 -4.26
CA ASP A 58 27.56 15.40 -4.26
C ASP A 58 26.06 15.19 -4.50
N GLY A 59 25.46 15.92 -5.43
CA GLY A 59 24.03 15.88 -5.74
C GLY A 59 23.53 14.45 -5.97
N ARG A 60 22.38 14.09 -5.36
CA ARG A 60 21.75 12.76 -5.45
C ARG A 60 20.31 12.89 -5.90
N TYR A 61 20.02 12.22 -6.98
CA TYR A 61 18.73 12.28 -7.67
C TYR A 61 18.20 10.86 -7.88
N ALA A 62 16.92 10.65 -7.72
CA ALA A 62 16.31 9.33 -7.84
C ALA A 62 15.11 9.34 -8.78
N TYR A 63 14.98 8.28 -9.57
CA TYR A 63 13.76 7.91 -10.26
C TYR A 63 13.29 6.58 -9.67
N ILE A 64 12.09 6.56 -9.14
CA ILE A 64 11.51 5.40 -8.47
C ILE A 64 10.30 4.94 -9.29
N ALA A 65 10.33 3.68 -9.76
CA ALA A 65 9.18 3.00 -10.35
C ALA A 65 8.58 2.00 -9.34
N PRO A 66 7.36 1.48 -9.56
CA PRO A 66 6.78 0.45 -8.69
C PRO A 66 7.67 -0.77 -8.52
N TYR A 67 8.31 -1.23 -9.60
CA TYR A 67 9.21 -2.38 -9.61
C TYR A 67 10.59 -2.00 -10.19
N TYR A 68 11.66 -2.56 -9.61
CA TYR A 68 13.02 -2.36 -10.12
C TYR A 68 13.18 -2.80 -11.58
N SER A 69 12.56 -3.91 -11.97
CA SER A 69 12.55 -4.39 -13.35
C SER A 69 11.90 -3.39 -14.32
N GLN A 70 10.85 -2.71 -13.87
CA GLN A 70 10.17 -1.68 -14.65
C GLN A 70 11.07 -0.43 -14.82
N ALA A 71 11.71 0.03 -13.75
CA ALA A 71 12.68 1.12 -13.82
C ALA A 71 13.79 0.81 -14.84
N LYS A 72 14.33 -0.42 -14.79
CA LYS A 72 15.36 -0.89 -15.71
C LYS A 72 14.89 -0.92 -17.17
N ASN A 73 13.73 -1.48 -17.43
CA ASN A 73 13.28 -1.73 -18.80
C ASN A 73 12.72 -0.47 -19.48
N ILE A 74 12.26 0.53 -18.71
CA ILE A 74 11.60 1.72 -19.25
C ILE A 74 12.48 2.96 -19.15
N ALA A 75 13.07 3.21 -17.97
CA ALA A 75 13.74 4.49 -17.71
C ALA A 75 15.26 4.47 -17.98
N TRP A 76 15.92 3.31 -17.88
CA TRP A 76 17.38 3.22 -18.00
C TRP A 76 17.91 3.72 -19.34
N ASP A 77 17.32 3.27 -20.44
CA ASP A 77 17.79 3.65 -21.78
C ASP A 77 17.59 5.15 -22.03
N TYR A 78 16.49 5.73 -21.54
CA TYR A 78 16.28 7.17 -21.60
C TYR A 78 17.28 7.93 -20.75
N LEU A 79 17.55 7.47 -19.52
CA LEU A 79 18.53 8.13 -18.64
C LEU A 79 19.92 8.14 -19.27
N VAL A 80 20.40 7.01 -19.80
CA VAL A 80 21.70 6.94 -20.48
C VAL A 80 21.71 7.80 -21.73
N ARG A 81 20.68 7.71 -22.58
CA ARG A 81 20.59 8.46 -23.83
C ARG A 81 20.64 9.97 -23.60
N PHE A 82 19.75 10.50 -22.75
CA PHE A 82 19.65 11.94 -22.56
C PHE A 82 20.78 12.54 -21.72
N SER A 83 21.47 11.73 -20.91
CA SER A 83 22.64 12.20 -20.18
C SER A 83 23.95 12.20 -21.00
N GLN A 84 23.98 11.58 -22.19
CA GLN A 84 25.21 11.43 -23.01
C GLN A 84 26.08 12.69 -23.11
N PRO A 85 25.53 13.89 -23.40
CA PRO A 85 26.35 15.10 -23.55
C PRO A 85 27.08 15.53 -22.28
N VAL A 86 26.57 15.09 -21.10
CA VAL A 86 27.05 15.47 -19.76
C VAL A 86 27.43 14.25 -18.91
N LEU A 87 27.53 13.08 -19.53
CA LEU A 87 27.81 11.83 -18.87
C LEU A 87 29.29 11.66 -18.55
N ARG A 88 29.62 11.46 -17.26
CA ARG A 88 30.97 11.10 -16.84
C ARG A 88 31.13 9.60 -16.71
N LYS A 89 30.13 8.90 -16.10
CA LYS A 89 30.16 7.47 -15.85
C LYS A 89 28.75 6.90 -15.79
N ALA A 90 28.57 5.67 -16.31
CA ALA A 90 27.32 4.90 -16.14
C ALA A 90 27.63 3.53 -15.54
N ASN A 91 26.73 3.04 -14.68
CA ASN A 91 26.78 1.71 -14.11
C ASN A 91 25.42 1.01 -14.36
N GLN A 92 25.42 0.10 -15.34
CA GLN A 92 24.22 -0.61 -15.77
C GLN A 92 23.74 -1.66 -14.76
N SER A 93 24.65 -2.23 -13.94
CA SER A 93 24.25 -3.24 -12.96
C SER A 93 23.51 -2.63 -11.76
N GLU A 94 23.86 -1.40 -11.37
CA GLU A 94 23.25 -0.66 -10.28
C GLU A 94 22.31 0.47 -10.75
N LEU A 95 22.14 0.63 -12.05
CA LEU A 95 21.26 1.60 -12.72
C LEU A 95 21.50 3.06 -12.27
N TRP A 96 22.74 3.53 -12.31
CA TRP A 96 23.06 4.93 -12.04
C TRP A 96 23.99 5.55 -13.08
N VAL A 97 23.83 6.85 -13.27
CA VAL A 97 24.75 7.69 -14.03
C VAL A 97 25.35 8.76 -13.14
N GLU A 98 26.60 9.13 -13.43
CA GLU A 98 27.30 10.25 -12.82
C GLU A 98 27.57 11.30 -13.91
N LEU A 99 27.14 12.52 -13.66
CA LEU A 99 27.30 13.65 -14.56
C LEU A 99 28.67 14.32 -14.37
N ILE A 100 29.07 15.21 -15.31
CA ILE A 100 30.35 15.90 -15.31
C ILE A 100 30.61 16.71 -14.03
N ASN A 101 29.57 17.23 -13.37
CA ASN A 101 29.64 17.95 -12.10
C ASN A 101 29.66 17.02 -10.85
N GLY A 102 29.70 15.70 -11.03
CA GLY A 102 29.73 14.71 -9.94
C GLY A 102 28.35 14.35 -9.38
N ALA A 103 27.27 14.99 -9.83
CA ALA A 103 25.91 14.61 -9.45
C ALA A 103 25.56 13.21 -9.95
N ARG A 104 24.79 12.46 -9.18
CA ARG A 104 24.35 11.10 -9.54
C ARG A 104 22.84 11.01 -9.63
N ILE A 105 22.37 10.35 -10.69
CA ILE A 105 20.97 9.98 -10.87
C ILE A 105 20.90 8.47 -10.85
N ARG A 106 20.07 7.89 -9.97
CA ARG A 106 19.91 6.44 -9.81
C ARG A 106 18.46 6.04 -9.93
N LEU A 107 18.21 4.87 -10.53
CA LEU A 107 16.89 4.28 -10.65
C LEU A 107 16.68 3.27 -9.52
N TYR A 108 15.47 3.24 -8.96
CA TYR A 108 15.07 2.34 -7.88
C TYR A 108 13.70 1.71 -8.15
N GLY A 109 13.42 0.60 -7.48
CA GLY A 109 12.08 0.04 -7.36
C GLY A 109 11.49 0.30 -5.98
N ALA A 110 10.22 0.67 -5.91
CA ALA A 110 9.48 0.81 -4.66
C ALA A 110 9.22 -0.54 -3.98
N ASP A 111 9.33 -1.65 -4.71
CA ASP A 111 9.26 -3.02 -4.23
C ASP A 111 10.44 -3.42 -3.33
N SER A 112 11.55 -2.68 -3.36
CA SER A 112 12.74 -2.93 -2.53
C SER A 112 13.19 -1.65 -1.81
N PRO A 113 12.43 -1.16 -0.83
CA PRO A 113 12.67 0.13 -0.18
C PRO A 113 13.95 0.17 0.67
N ASP A 114 14.50 -0.99 1.06
CA ASP A 114 15.74 -1.04 1.86
C ASP A 114 16.94 -0.44 1.12
N GLY A 115 16.97 -0.50 -0.20
CA GLY A 115 17.99 0.14 -1.02
C GLY A 115 17.96 1.68 -0.99
N LEU A 116 16.88 2.27 -0.48
CA LEU A 116 16.68 3.71 -0.32
C LEU A 116 17.05 4.19 1.10
N ARG A 117 17.16 3.30 2.08
CA ARG A 117 17.44 3.71 3.47
C ARG A 117 18.88 4.19 3.64
N GLY A 118 19.05 5.27 4.40
CA GLY A 118 20.37 5.81 4.74
C GLY A 118 21.04 6.66 3.65
N ILE A 119 20.35 6.98 2.55
CA ILE A 119 20.80 7.94 1.55
C ILE A 119 20.09 9.29 1.76
N PHE A 120 20.61 10.33 1.13
CA PHE A 120 19.92 11.61 0.99
C PHE A 120 19.58 11.86 -0.49
N LEU A 121 18.57 12.67 -0.75
CA LEU A 121 18.14 13.02 -2.09
C LEU A 121 17.89 14.52 -2.22
N ASP A 122 18.32 15.09 -3.35
CA ASP A 122 18.06 16.47 -3.74
C ASP A 122 16.79 16.59 -4.59
N SER A 123 16.48 15.57 -5.38
CA SER A 123 15.19 15.45 -6.07
C SER A 123 14.84 14.00 -6.33
N VAL A 124 13.54 13.71 -6.34
CA VAL A 124 13.01 12.39 -6.65
C VAL A 124 11.77 12.48 -7.54
N VAL A 125 11.67 11.53 -8.45
CA VAL A 125 10.45 11.24 -9.22
C VAL A 125 9.89 9.91 -8.76
N LEU A 126 8.60 9.88 -8.44
CA LEU A 126 7.83 8.66 -8.18
C LEU A 126 6.91 8.45 -9.39
N ASP A 127 7.33 7.56 -10.30
CA ASP A 127 6.59 7.25 -11.54
C ASP A 127 5.61 6.11 -11.33
N GLU A 128 4.43 6.24 -11.93
CA GLU A 128 3.28 5.36 -11.70
C GLU A 128 2.97 5.21 -10.20
N TYR A 129 2.93 6.36 -9.49
CA TYR A 129 2.73 6.38 -8.04
C TYR A 129 1.43 5.69 -7.59
N ALA A 130 0.41 5.64 -8.46
CA ALA A 130 -0.81 4.88 -8.24
C ALA A 130 -0.58 3.37 -7.99
N ASP A 131 0.55 2.81 -8.42
CA ASP A 131 0.92 1.40 -8.28
C ASP A 131 1.88 1.14 -7.10
N MET A 132 2.24 2.16 -6.34
CA MET A 132 3.13 2.04 -5.20
C MET A 132 2.36 1.87 -3.89
N LYS A 133 3.00 1.24 -2.89
CA LYS A 133 2.48 1.25 -1.52
C LYS A 133 2.50 2.69 -0.99
N PRO A 134 1.42 3.18 -0.37
CA PRO A 134 1.36 4.54 0.19
C PRO A 134 2.47 4.86 1.18
N SER A 135 2.88 3.88 1.98
CA SER A 135 3.96 4.02 2.98
C SER A 135 5.32 4.39 2.36
N ILE A 136 5.55 4.12 1.06
CA ILE A 136 6.82 4.49 0.39
C ILE A 136 7.11 5.98 0.50
N TRP A 137 6.08 6.82 0.37
CA TRP A 137 6.26 8.26 0.52
C TRP A 137 6.60 8.65 1.96
N GLY A 138 5.67 8.39 2.90
CA GLY A 138 5.78 8.90 4.27
C GLY A 138 6.91 8.27 5.08
N ALA A 139 7.09 6.95 4.96
CA ALA A 139 8.04 6.21 5.78
C ALA A 139 9.46 6.12 5.18
N VAL A 140 9.60 6.22 3.85
CA VAL A 140 10.89 6.02 3.18
C VAL A 140 11.37 7.27 2.47
N VAL A 141 10.65 7.76 1.45
CA VAL A 141 11.16 8.80 0.56
C VAL A 141 11.17 10.19 1.20
N ARG A 142 10.09 10.56 1.90
CA ARG A 142 9.99 11.90 2.51
C ARG A 142 11.13 12.24 3.48
N PRO A 143 11.60 11.32 4.35
CA PRO A 143 12.78 11.55 5.19
C PRO A 143 14.06 11.84 4.41
N LEU A 144 14.29 11.16 3.26
CA LEU A 144 15.52 11.34 2.44
C LEU A 144 15.68 12.73 1.86
N LEU A 145 14.59 13.49 1.76
CA LEU A 145 14.55 14.86 1.22
C LEU A 145 14.72 15.94 2.29
N THR A 146 14.73 15.54 3.57
CA THR A 146 14.62 16.50 4.69
C THR A 146 15.88 17.32 4.85
N ASP A 147 17.05 16.67 4.93
CA ASP A 147 18.32 17.31 5.26
C ASP A 147 18.76 18.35 4.20
N ARG A 148 18.44 18.08 2.95
CA ARG A 148 18.87 18.91 1.81
C ARG A 148 17.74 19.73 1.18
N LYS A 149 16.54 19.71 1.80
CA LYS A 149 15.32 20.35 1.29
C LYS A 149 15.01 19.92 -0.14
N GLY A 150 15.21 18.64 -0.42
CA GLY A 150 15.00 18.05 -1.74
C GLY A 150 13.54 18.13 -2.20
N SER A 151 13.30 18.06 -3.52
CA SER A 151 12.00 18.14 -4.18
C SER A 151 11.46 16.77 -4.56
N ALA A 152 10.13 16.66 -4.76
CA ALA A 152 9.52 15.44 -5.27
C ALA A 152 8.46 15.71 -6.35
N THR A 153 8.42 14.81 -7.34
CA THR A 153 7.40 14.78 -8.38
C THR A 153 6.69 13.44 -8.35
N PHE A 154 5.37 13.49 -8.12
CA PHE A 154 4.47 12.33 -8.23
C PHE A 154 3.83 12.36 -9.61
N ILE A 155 3.95 11.27 -10.35
CA ILE A 155 3.41 11.21 -11.70
C ILE A 155 2.82 9.83 -11.97
N GLY A 156 1.73 9.78 -12.71
CA GLY A 156 1.06 8.52 -13.07
C GLY A 156 -0.24 8.72 -13.81
N THR A 157 -0.86 7.60 -14.14
CA THR A 157 -2.22 7.52 -14.65
C THR A 157 -3.16 7.23 -13.48
N PRO A 158 -4.38 7.81 -13.42
CA PRO A 158 -5.34 7.54 -12.36
C PRO A 158 -5.69 6.06 -12.23
N LYS A 159 -5.93 5.61 -11.00
CA LYS A 159 -6.45 4.26 -10.70
C LYS A 159 -7.47 4.32 -9.56
N GLY A 160 -8.62 4.93 -9.82
CA GLY A 160 -9.66 5.15 -8.81
C GLY A 160 -9.21 6.09 -7.68
N HIS A 161 -9.95 6.10 -6.58
CA HIS A 161 -9.65 6.90 -5.39
C HIS A 161 -8.63 6.19 -4.50
N ASN A 162 -7.37 6.20 -4.90
CA ASN A 162 -6.24 5.60 -4.19
C ASN A 162 -5.30 6.66 -3.61
N ALA A 163 -4.13 6.26 -3.11
CA ALA A 163 -3.13 7.17 -2.56
C ALA A 163 -2.66 8.26 -3.55
N PHE A 164 -2.67 7.97 -4.86
CA PHE A 164 -2.36 8.98 -5.87
C PHE A 164 -3.47 10.05 -5.99
N TRP A 165 -4.73 9.64 -5.90
CA TRP A 165 -5.85 10.55 -5.83
C TRP A 165 -5.81 11.41 -4.55
N GLU A 166 -5.51 10.82 -3.40
CA GLU A 166 -5.36 11.55 -2.13
C GLU A 166 -4.22 12.58 -2.22
N MET A 167 -3.09 12.20 -2.84
CA MET A 167 -1.98 13.11 -3.10
C MET A 167 -2.38 14.25 -4.04
N TYR A 168 -3.11 13.95 -5.12
CA TYR A 168 -3.64 14.94 -6.04
C TYR A 168 -4.61 15.91 -5.34
N GLN A 169 -5.52 15.40 -4.48
CA GLN A 169 -6.43 16.25 -3.70
C GLN A 169 -5.68 17.16 -2.72
N THR A 170 -4.65 16.63 -2.06
CA THR A 170 -3.79 17.40 -1.15
C THR A 170 -3.05 18.49 -1.92
N ALA A 171 -2.47 18.15 -3.05
CA ALA A 171 -1.73 19.09 -3.89
C ALA A 171 -2.63 20.21 -4.45
N THR A 172 -3.84 19.88 -4.87
CA THR A 172 -4.80 20.87 -5.41
C THR A 172 -5.25 21.90 -4.37
N LYS A 173 -5.21 21.56 -3.08
CA LYS A 173 -5.56 22.46 -1.96
C LYS A 173 -4.35 23.22 -1.42
N GLY A 174 -3.13 22.75 -1.70
CA GLY A 174 -1.89 23.35 -1.18
C GLY A 174 -1.35 24.45 -2.10
N GLU A 175 -0.84 25.54 -1.52
CA GLU A 175 -0.27 26.67 -2.27
C GLU A 175 1.16 26.39 -2.79
N ASP A 176 1.88 25.43 -2.15
CA ASP A 176 3.30 25.11 -2.47
C ASP A 176 3.45 23.95 -3.45
N TRP A 177 2.40 23.62 -4.20
CA TRP A 177 2.36 22.49 -5.10
C TRP A 177 2.16 22.90 -6.55
N TYR A 178 3.00 22.37 -7.44
CA TYR A 178 2.71 22.35 -8.87
C TYR A 178 1.75 21.18 -9.18
N VAL A 179 0.62 21.46 -9.78
CA VAL A 179 -0.39 20.47 -10.14
C VAL A 179 -0.74 20.59 -11.62
N LYS A 180 -0.67 19.48 -12.32
CA LYS A 180 -1.06 19.43 -13.74
C LYS A 180 -1.82 18.16 -14.08
N VAL A 181 -2.91 18.33 -14.84
CA VAL A 181 -3.68 17.22 -15.40
C VAL A 181 -3.57 17.29 -16.93
N LEU A 182 -3.11 16.21 -17.54
CA LEU A 182 -2.85 16.11 -18.98
C LEU A 182 -3.77 15.05 -19.60
N ARG A 183 -4.93 15.47 -20.10
CA ARG A 183 -5.90 14.62 -20.79
C ARG A 183 -5.55 14.49 -22.26
N ALA A 184 -5.72 13.29 -22.85
CA ALA A 184 -5.39 13.06 -24.26
C ALA A 184 -6.22 13.96 -25.19
N SER A 185 -7.48 14.20 -24.87
CA SER A 185 -8.35 15.13 -25.61
C SER A 185 -7.86 16.58 -25.64
N GLN A 186 -6.99 16.97 -24.71
CA GLN A 186 -6.50 18.34 -24.54
C GLN A 186 -5.05 18.55 -24.99
N THR A 187 -4.21 17.50 -24.90
CA THR A 187 -2.77 17.63 -25.17
C THR A 187 -2.42 17.67 -26.65
N GLY A 188 -3.24 17.08 -27.51
CA GLY A 188 -2.94 16.96 -28.94
C GLY A 188 -1.72 16.10 -29.26
N ILE A 189 -1.24 15.28 -28.29
CA ILE A 189 -0.08 14.41 -28.45
C ILE A 189 -0.41 13.15 -29.25
N LEU A 190 -1.63 12.63 -29.07
CA LEU A 190 -2.14 11.47 -29.77
C LEU A 190 -3.09 11.93 -30.87
N ASP A 191 -3.02 11.27 -32.00
CA ASP A 191 -3.92 11.55 -33.13
C ASP A 191 -5.35 11.17 -32.76
N LYS A 192 -6.32 11.94 -33.26
CA LYS A 192 -7.73 11.72 -32.99
C LYS A 192 -8.20 10.35 -33.46
N GLU A 193 -7.68 9.86 -34.59
CA GLU A 193 -8.00 8.56 -35.15
C GLU A 193 -7.61 7.41 -34.20
N GLU A 194 -6.43 7.51 -33.57
CA GLU A 194 -5.96 6.54 -32.57
C GLU A 194 -6.83 6.57 -31.30
N LEU A 195 -7.24 7.76 -30.85
CA LEU A 195 -8.14 7.89 -29.70
C LEU A 195 -9.54 7.32 -30.01
N ASP A 196 -10.07 7.57 -31.21
CA ASP A 196 -11.35 7.04 -31.67
C ASP A 196 -11.31 5.51 -31.83
N ASP A 197 -10.16 4.95 -32.22
CA ASP A 197 -9.96 3.49 -32.31
C ASP A 197 -9.84 2.85 -30.93
N ALA A 198 -9.07 3.46 -30.02
CA ALA A 198 -8.98 3.03 -28.63
C ALA A 198 -10.35 3.02 -27.94
N ALA A 199 -11.17 4.06 -28.18
CA ALA A 199 -12.52 4.14 -27.62
C ALA A 199 -13.46 3.03 -28.11
N LYS A 200 -13.24 2.46 -29.32
CA LYS A 200 -14.02 1.34 -29.85
C LYS A 200 -13.62 -0.02 -29.25
N THR A 201 -12.35 -0.15 -28.85
CA THR A 201 -11.77 -1.43 -28.42
C THR A 201 -11.67 -1.57 -26.91
N MET A 202 -11.76 -0.47 -26.17
CA MET A 202 -11.73 -0.42 -24.70
C MET A 202 -13.13 -0.21 -24.12
N THR A 203 -13.31 -0.56 -22.83
CA THR A 203 -14.51 -0.12 -22.12
C THR A 203 -14.46 1.39 -21.88
N GLN A 204 -15.61 2.02 -21.69
CA GLN A 204 -15.68 3.46 -21.41
C GLN A 204 -14.84 3.83 -20.16
N ASP A 205 -14.93 3.05 -19.09
CA ASP A 205 -14.16 3.30 -17.86
C ASP A 205 -12.64 3.21 -18.10
N GLN A 206 -12.19 2.21 -18.89
CA GLN A 206 -10.77 2.10 -19.27
C GLN A 206 -10.31 3.31 -20.07
N TYR A 207 -11.09 3.72 -21.05
CA TYR A 207 -10.75 4.88 -21.89
C TYR A 207 -10.66 6.16 -21.05
N LEU A 208 -11.65 6.40 -20.20
CA LEU A 208 -11.68 7.56 -19.32
C LEU A 208 -10.49 7.57 -18.34
N GLN A 209 -10.15 6.42 -17.76
CA GLN A 209 -9.00 6.27 -16.86
C GLN A 209 -7.67 6.51 -17.59
N GLU A 210 -7.42 5.81 -18.69
CA GLU A 210 -6.11 5.77 -19.34
C GLU A 210 -5.84 7.03 -20.20
N PHE A 211 -6.89 7.62 -20.81
CA PHE A 211 -6.73 8.74 -21.73
C PHE A 211 -7.31 10.07 -21.20
N GLU A 212 -8.38 10.05 -20.43
CA GLU A 212 -9.00 11.28 -19.92
C GLU A 212 -8.65 11.58 -18.45
N CYS A 213 -7.77 10.79 -17.85
CA CYS A 213 -7.28 11.02 -16.48
C CYS A 213 -8.40 11.05 -15.44
N ASP A 214 -9.40 10.18 -15.59
CA ASP A 214 -10.55 10.12 -14.70
C ASP A 214 -10.26 9.23 -13.49
N PHE A 215 -10.37 9.80 -12.29
CA PHE A 215 -10.26 9.08 -11.03
C PHE A 215 -11.56 8.40 -10.58
N GLU A 216 -12.70 8.80 -11.17
CA GLU A 216 -14.01 8.23 -10.80
C GLU A 216 -14.25 6.85 -11.42
N SER A 217 -13.52 6.54 -12.50
CA SER A 217 -13.61 5.25 -13.16
C SER A 217 -13.20 4.12 -12.22
N ALA A 218 -14.04 3.09 -12.10
CA ALA A 218 -13.76 1.94 -11.26
C ALA A 218 -12.53 1.18 -11.78
N ILE A 219 -11.68 0.70 -10.87
CA ILE A 219 -10.57 -0.19 -11.23
C ILE A 219 -11.16 -1.46 -11.81
N LEU A 220 -10.90 -1.67 -13.11
CA LEU A 220 -11.44 -2.81 -13.83
C LEU A 220 -10.95 -4.13 -13.24
N GLY A 221 -11.91 -5.02 -12.98
CA GLY A 221 -11.61 -6.31 -12.37
C GLY A 221 -11.36 -6.28 -10.88
N ALA A 222 -11.46 -5.13 -10.21
CA ALA A 222 -11.33 -5.05 -8.76
C ALA A 222 -12.38 -5.91 -8.06
N TYR A 223 -11.93 -6.68 -7.06
CA TYR A 223 -12.83 -7.56 -6.30
C TYR A 223 -13.71 -6.80 -5.31
N TYR A 224 -13.17 -5.73 -4.70
CA TYR A 224 -13.80 -4.99 -3.59
C TYR A 224 -14.01 -3.50 -3.91
N GLY A 225 -13.85 -3.07 -5.16
CA GLY A 225 -13.88 -1.66 -5.53
C GLY A 225 -15.18 -0.93 -5.13
N LYS A 226 -16.34 -1.59 -5.27
CA LYS A 226 -17.65 -1.03 -4.86
C LYS A 226 -17.77 -0.91 -3.35
N GLU A 227 -17.38 -1.95 -2.64
CA GLU A 227 -17.45 -2.02 -1.18
C GLU A 227 -16.51 -0.98 -0.55
N MET A 228 -15.28 -0.87 -1.05
CA MET A 228 -14.30 0.10 -0.55
C MET A 228 -14.71 1.55 -0.84
N ARG A 229 -15.32 1.82 -2.01
CA ARG A 229 -15.89 3.13 -2.31
C ARG A 229 -17.02 3.46 -1.32
N ALA A 230 -17.97 2.55 -1.12
CA ALA A 230 -19.08 2.75 -0.19
C ALA A 230 -18.59 3.04 1.23
N LEU A 231 -17.53 2.36 1.69
CA LEU A 231 -16.89 2.60 3.00
C LEU A 231 -16.26 4.00 3.09
N THR A 232 -15.58 4.43 2.03
CA THR A 232 -14.98 5.77 1.95
C THR A 232 -16.06 6.86 1.99
N ASP A 233 -17.12 6.70 1.20
CA ASP A 233 -18.23 7.65 1.13
C ASP A 233 -19.02 7.71 2.45
N ALA A 234 -19.11 6.59 3.17
CA ALA A 234 -19.76 6.49 4.48
C ALA A 234 -18.88 7.00 5.64
N GLY A 235 -17.61 7.35 5.41
CA GLY A 235 -16.68 7.79 6.44
C GLY A 235 -16.20 6.70 7.39
N HIS A 236 -16.20 5.44 6.94
CA HIS A 236 -15.74 4.29 7.73
C HIS A 236 -14.20 4.15 7.75
N ILE A 237 -13.47 4.97 7.02
CA ILE A 237 -12.02 5.14 7.13
C ILE A 237 -11.79 6.38 7.99
N THR A 238 -11.43 6.17 9.25
CA THR A 238 -11.38 7.23 10.26
C THR A 238 -10.42 6.84 11.39
N ASP A 239 -10.33 7.63 12.46
CA ASP A 239 -9.63 7.20 13.66
C ASP A 239 -10.49 6.16 14.40
N VAL A 240 -9.96 4.94 14.54
CA VAL A 240 -10.64 3.82 15.22
C VAL A 240 -9.95 3.53 16.53
N GLU A 241 -10.63 3.85 17.63
CA GLU A 241 -10.09 3.64 18.97
C GLU A 241 -10.13 2.14 19.37
N TYR A 242 -9.04 1.72 20.04
CA TYR A 242 -8.98 0.41 20.71
C TYR A 242 -9.92 0.38 21.91
N ASP A 243 -10.80 -0.61 21.99
CA ASP A 243 -11.68 -0.85 23.14
C ASP A 243 -11.07 -1.94 24.04
N PRO A 244 -10.64 -1.62 25.28
CA PRO A 244 -10.02 -2.58 26.19
C PRO A 244 -10.94 -3.71 26.66
N LEU A 245 -12.25 -3.59 26.45
CA LEU A 245 -13.25 -4.63 26.81
C LEU A 245 -13.28 -5.79 25.82
N PHE A 246 -12.77 -5.58 24.61
CA PHE A 246 -12.75 -6.58 23.56
C PHE A 246 -11.32 -7.01 23.22
N PRO A 247 -11.06 -8.30 22.97
CA PRO A 247 -9.73 -8.74 22.56
C PRO A 247 -9.36 -8.26 21.16
N VAL A 248 -8.08 -8.04 20.94
CA VAL A 248 -7.52 -7.80 19.60
C VAL A 248 -7.17 -9.15 18.98
N HIS A 249 -7.65 -9.39 17.79
CA HIS A 249 -7.32 -10.56 16.99
C HIS A 249 -6.38 -10.18 15.86
N THR A 250 -5.65 -11.13 15.31
CA THR A 250 -4.84 -10.91 14.11
C THR A 250 -5.15 -11.94 13.04
N ALA A 251 -5.11 -11.53 11.78
CA ALA A 251 -5.21 -12.39 10.62
C ALA A 251 -4.00 -12.21 9.71
N TRP A 252 -3.41 -13.31 9.29
CA TRP A 252 -2.11 -13.35 8.64
C TRP A 252 -2.20 -13.97 7.25
N ASP A 253 -1.43 -13.42 6.33
CA ASP A 253 -0.97 -14.12 5.12
C ASP A 253 0.54 -14.24 5.17
N LEU A 254 1.09 -15.42 4.87
CA LEU A 254 2.49 -15.73 5.07
C LEU A 254 3.23 -15.78 3.74
N GLY A 255 4.26 -14.96 3.59
CA GLY A 255 5.22 -15.00 2.51
C GLY A 255 6.66 -14.89 3.05
N TYR A 256 7.63 -15.44 2.34
CA TYR A 256 9.05 -15.26 2.64
C TYR A 256 9.74 -14.43 1.57
N SER A 257 9.67 -14.82 0.32
CA SER A 257 10.09 -14.03 -0.84
C SER A 257 9.09 -12.94 -1.20
N ASP A 258 7.83 -13.16 -0.81
CA ASP A 258 6.73 -12.21 -0.92
C ASP A 258 6.40 -11.62 0.45
N ASP A 259 5.48 -10.66 0.51
CA ASP A 259 5.12 -10.05 1.78
C ASP A 259 4.41 -11.01 2.73
N THR A 260 4.78 -11.00 4.01
CA THR A 260 3.90 -11.42 5.09
C THR A 260 3.04 -10.23 5.48
N ALA A 261 1.72 -10.39 5.45
CA ALA A 261 0.73 -9.37 5.80
C ALA A 261 -0.03 -9.73 7.07
N ILE A 262 -0.26 -8.75 7.93
CA ILE A 262 -0.95 -8.93 9.21
C ILE A 262 -1.96 -7.81 9.41
N TRP A 263 -3.21 -8.16 9.69
CA TRP A 263 -4.25 -7.26 10.14
C TRP A 263 -4.48 -7.42 11.64
N TRP A 264 -4.62 -6.31 12.38
CA TRP A 264 -5.09 -6.27 13.76
C TRP A 264 -6.52 -5.77 13.79
N TYR A 265 -7.41 -6.50 14.44
CA TYR A 265 -8.83 -6.15 14.47
C TYR A 265 -9.50 -6.53 15.77
N GLN A 266 -10.59 -5.83 16.06
CA GLN A 266 -11.55 -6.17 17.11
C GLN A 266 -12.92 -6.44 16.49
N VAL A 267 -13.72 -7.28 17.16
CA VAL A 267 -15.15 -7.45 16.84
C VAL A 267 -15.95 -6.85 17.99
N VAL A 268 -16.58 -5.71 17.72
CA VAL A 268 -17.29 -4.92 18.72
C VAL A 268 -18.76 -4.77 18.30
N HIS A 269 -19.67 -5.39 19.03
CA HIS A 269 -21.12 -5.36 18.73
C HIS A 269 -21.51 -5.73 17.29
N GLY A 270 -20.74 -6.61 16.66
CA GLY A 270 -20.96 -7.06 15.28
C GLY A 270 -20.34 -6.15 14.21
N GLU A 271 -19.59 -5.13 14.60
CA GLU A 271 -18.69 -4.37 13.75
C GLU A 271 -17.28 -4.95 13.78
N ILE A 272 -16.55 -4.81 12.68
CA ILE A 272 -15.15 -5.20 12.55
C ILE A 272 -14.33 -3.93 12.56
N ARG A 273 -13.54 -3.70 13.61
CA ARG A 273 -12.69 -2.53 13.77
C ARG A 273 -11.25 -2.90 13.46
N LEU A 274 -10.74 -2.45 12.29
CA LEU A 274 -9.38 -2.65 11.82
C LEU A 274 -8.49 -1.58 12.47
N LEU A 275 -7.65 -1.97 13.42
CA LEU A 275 -6.87 -1.06 14.26
C LEU A 275 -5.48 -0.76 13.70
N ASP A 276 -4.90 -1.75 12.99
CA ASP A 276 -3.52 -1.66 12.47
C ASP A 276 -3.33 -2.64 11.31
N TYR A 277 -2.31 -2.36 10.51
CA TYR A 277 -1.86 -3.21 9.42
C TYR A 277 -0.33 -3.19 9.32
N HIS A 278 0.26 -4.32 9.00
CA HIS A 278 1.69 -4.42 8.72
C HIS A 278 1.93 -5.38 7.55
N SER A 279 2.83 -5.01 6.65
CA SER A 279 3.37 -5.94 5.65
C SER A 279 4.86 -5.72 5.45
N SER A 280 5.59 -6.81 5.31
CA SER A 280 7.02 -6.80 4.97
C SER A 280 7.44 -8.13 4.37
N ASN A 281 8.55 -8.14 3.61
CA ASN A 281 9.12 -9.34 3.02
C ASN A 281 10.52 -9.64 3.58
N GLY A 282 11.02 -10.84 3.30
CA GLY A 282 12.40 -11.24 3.63
C GLY A 282 12.72 -11.28 5.12
N GLN A 283 11.73 -11.19 6.01
CA GLN A 283 11.95 -11.17 7.45
C GLN A 283 11.72 -12.56 8.09
N PRO A 284 12.49 -12.92 9.11
CA PRO A 284 12.29 -14.17 9.83
C PRO A 284 10.99 -14.13 10.67
N VAL A 285 10.42 -15.29 10.99
CA VAL A 285 9.19 -15.40 11.80
C VAL A 285 9.31 -14.68 13.15
N ALA A 286 10.50 -14.71 13.76
CA ALA A 286 10.78 -14.03 15.03
C ALA A 286 10.62 -12.50 14.97
N PHE A 287 10.81 -11.89 13.80
CA PHE A 287 10.58 -10.46 13.56
C PHE A 287 9.09 -10.12 13.72
N TYR A 288 8.21 -10.90 13.09
CA TYR A 288 6.77 -10.67 13.18
C TYR A 288 6.23 -10.93 14.58
N ALA A 289 6.75 -11.96 15.28
CA ALA A 289 6.45 -12.17 16.69
C ALA A 289 6.87 -10.99 17.57
N GLY A 290 7.99 -10.35 17.24
CA GLY A 290 8.43 -9.11 17.88
C GLY A 290 7.48 -7.94 17.64
N ILE A 291 6.92 -7.80 16.44
CA ILE A 291 5.91 -6.77 16.14
C ILE A 291 4.65 -6.97 16.98
N ILE A 292 4.18 -8.23 17.14
CA ILE A 292 3.03 -8.52 18.01
C ILE A 292 3.31 -8.05 19.44
N GLN A 293 4.48 -8.38 20.00
CA GLN A 293 4.86 -7.95 21.36
C GLN A 293 4.99 -6.43 21.46
N ALA A 294 5.60 -5.79 20.48
CA ALA A 294 5.75 -4.33 20.47
C ALA A 294 4.37 -3.63 20.48
N ARG A 295 3.38 -4.14 19.72
CA ARG A 295 2.02 -3.58 19.74
C ARG A 295 1.30 -3.81 21.07
N GLU A 296 1.57 -4.93 21.76
CA GLU A 296 1.07 -5.19 23.11
C GLU A 296 1.62 -4.15 24.10
N GLU A 297 2.93 -3.91 24.06
CA GLU A 297 3.63 -2.97 24.97
C GLU A 297 3.25 -1.51 24.67
N GLU A 298 3.28 -1.09 23.41
CA GLU A 298 3.09 0.30 23.00
C GLU A 298 1.62 0.74 23.06
N ARG A 299 0.69 -0.16 22.77
CA ARG A 299 -0.74 0.15 22.60
C ARG A 299 -1.65 -0.50 23.63
N GLY A 300 -1.09 -1.36 24.50
CA GLY A 300 -1.82 -2.07 25.52
C GLY A 300 -2.80 -3.12 24.97
N TYR A 301 -2.56 -3.63 23.75
CA TYR A 301 -3.44 -4.63 23.15
C TYR A 301 -3.52 -5.91 23.96
N LYS A 302 -4.74 -6.36 24.29
CA LYS A 302 -4.99 -7.68 24.87
C LYS A 302 -5.36 -8.62 23.76
N TYR A 303 -4.46 -9.57 23.44
CA TYR A 303 -4.68 -10.47 22.33
C TYR A 303 -5.68 -11.59 22.63
N GLY A 304 -6.56 -11.82 21.67
CA GLY A 304 -7.42 -12.98 21.59
C GLY A 304 -6.80 -14.09 20.73
N THR A 305 -7.21 -14.20 19.47
CA THR A 305 -6.78 -15.24 18.55
C THR A 305 -5.88 -14.66 17.45
N HIS A 306 -4.80 -15.39 17.12
CA HIS A 306 -3.97 -15.16 15.95
C HIS A 306 -4.33 -16.18 14.87
N TRP A 307 -4.97 -15.73 13.80
CA TRP A 307 -5.43 -16.55 12.71
C TRP A 307 -4.39 -16.64 11.60
N LEU A 308 -3.83 -17.84 11.41
CA LEU A 308 -2.82 -18.10 10.38
C LEU A 308 -3.44 -18.92 9.23
N PRO A 309 -2.86 -18.81 8.01
CA PRO A 309 -3.23 -19.66 6.90
C PRO A 309 -2.84 -21.13 7.15
N HIS A 310 -3.40 -22.02 6.36
CA HIS A 310 -3.23 -23.48 6.54
C HIS A 310 -1.79 -23.98 6.33
N ASP A 311 -1.00 -23.31 5.52
CA ASP A 311 0.41 -23.60 5.23
C ASP A 311 1.35 -23.25 6.41
N ALA A 312 0.91 -22.47 7.40
CA ALA A 312 1.66 -22.21 8.62
C ALA A 312 2.06 -23.48 9.40
N ARG A 313 1.42 -24.63 9.12
CA ARG A 313 1.78 -25.95 9.67
C ARG A 313 2.95 -26.60 8.96
N ALA A 314 3.29 -26.17 7.74
CA ALA A 314 4.39 -26.75 6.99
C ALA A 314 5.73 -26.45 7.66
N LYS A 315 6.59 -27.45 7.76
CA LYS A 315 7.96 -27.26 8.26
C LYS A 315 8.82 -26.66 7.16
N THR A 316 9.62 -25.67 7.53
CA THR A 316 10.59 -25.08 6.59
C THR A 316 11.87 -25.91 6.58
N LEU A 317 12.47 -26.08 5.40
CA LEU A 317 13.72 -26.81 5.25
C LEU A 317 14.90 -26.21 6.05
N SER A 318 14.86 -24.88 6.27
CA SER A 318 15.92 -24.15 6.95
C SER A 318 15.90 -24.31 8.47
N SER A 319 14.73 -24.49 9.10
CA SER A 319 14.60 -24.55 10.57
C SER A 319 14.09 -25.88 11.10
N ASN A 320 13.62 -26.79 10.23
CA ASN A 320 12.90 -28.02 10.58
C ASN A 320 11.71 -27.80 11.54
N ARG A 321 11.22 -26.55 11.64
CA ARG A 321 10.09 -26.11 12.48
C ARG A 321 9.04 -25.45 11.61
N SER A 322 7.78 -25.61 11.98
CA SER A 322 6.66 -24.88 11.37
C SER A 322 6.65 -23.42 11.83
N VAL A 323 5.93 -22.54 11.09
CA VAL A 323 5.72 -21.13 11.49
C VAL A 323 5.03 -21.07 12.86
N ILE A 324 4.07 -21.96 13.12
CA ILE A 324 3.37 -22.06 14.42
C ILE A 324 4.35 -22.36 15.56
N GLU A 325 5.25 -23.35 15.36
CA GLU A 325 6.26 -23.70 16.38
C GLU A 325 7.26 -22.56 16.64
N GLN A 326 7.58 -21.77 15.62
CA GLN A 326 8.46 -20.62 15.77
C GLN A 326 7.78 -19.43 16.45
N LEU A 327 6.50 -19.15 16.11
CA LEU A 327 5.69 -18.13 16.80
C LEU A 327 5.45 -18.50 18.26
N GLY A 328 5.31 -19.79 18.55
CA GLY A 328 5.09 -20.33 19.90
C GLY A 328 6.20 -20.02 20.89
N ASP A 329 7.37 -19.62 20.44
CA ASP A 329 8.48 -19.17 21.32
C ASP A 329 8.16 -17.84 22.02
N LYS A 330 7.25 -17.02 21.43
CA LYS A 330 6.90 -15.67 21.93
C LYS A 330 5.41 -15.45 22.12
N ILE A 331 4.56 -16.21 21.43
CA ILE A 331 3.10 -16.09 21.45
C ILE A 331 2.52 -17.37 22.04
N PRO A 332 1.59 -17.31 23.00
CA PRO A 332 0.98 -18.51 23.57
C PRO A 332 0.31 -19.39 22.49
N LEU A 333 0.74 -20.63 22.33
CA LEU A 333 0.24 -21.55 21.29
C LEU A 333 -1.31 -21.71 21.33
N LYS A 334 -1.94 -21.60 22.51
CA LYS A 334 -3.39 -21.68 22.67
C LYS A 334 -4.16 -20.56 21.95
N THR A 335 -3.49 -19.43 21.66
CA THR A 335 -4.08 -18.30 20.95
C THR A 335 -3.89 -18.38 19.44
N ILE A 336 -3.06 -19.30 18.96
CA ILE A 336 -2.79 -19.49 17.54
C ILE A 336 -3.79 -20.49 16.96
N LYS A 337 -4.54 -20.09 15.95
CA LYS A 337 -5.50 -20.93 15.22
C LYS A 337 -5.24 -20.90 13.73
N ILE A 338 -5.68 -21.93 13.04
CA ILE A 338 -5.59 -22.02 11.58
C ILE A 338 -6.96 -21.68 10.97
N THR A 339 -6.93 -20.78 10.00
CA THR A 339 -8.12 -20.40 9.24
C THR A 339 -8.65 -21.59 8.44
N PRO A 340 -9.96 -21.82 8.42
CA PRO A 340 -10.58 -22.85 7.57
C PRO A 340 -10.22 -22.62 6.09
N ASN A 341 -9.86 -23.70 5.39
CA ASN A 341 -9.54 -23.63 3.97
C ASN A 341 -10.85 -23.61 3.15
N LEU A 342 -11.19 -22.47 2.59
CA LEU A 342 -12.33 -22.29 1.69
C LEU A 342 -11.85 -22.06 0.26
N LYS A 343 -12.75 -22.29 -0.71
CA LYS A 343 -12.49 -21.88 -2.09
C LYS A 343 -12.28 -20.37 -2.18
N LEU A 344 -11.44 -19.93 -3.09
CA LEU A 344 -11.09 -18.51 -3.29
C LEU A 344 -12.35 -17.63 -3.43
N GLN A 345 -13.31 -18.05 -4.26
CA GLN A 345 -14.53 -17.28 -4.51
C GLN A 345 -15.43 -17.17 -3.26
N ASP A 346 -15.51 -18.22 -2.45
CA ASP A 346 -16.26 -18.20 -1.18
C ASP A 346 -15.61 -17.21 -0.19
N GLY A 347 -14.28 -17.20 -0.13
CA GLY A 347 -13.53 -16.26 0.68
C GLY A 347 -13.68 -14.81 0.20
N ILE A 348 -13.66 -14.55 -1.11
CA ILE A 348 -13.92 -13.22 -1.68
C ILE A 348 -15.34 -12.75 -1.32
N GLN A 349 -16.33 -13.63 -1.41
CA GLN A 349 -17.69 -13.28 -1.03
C GLN A 349 -17.82 -13.01 0.49
N ALA A 350 -17.12 -13.78 1.33
CA ALA A 350 -17.04 -13.51 2.76
C ALA A 350 -16.42 -12.12 3.04
N SER A 351 -15.37 -11.76 2.31
CA SER A 351 -14.74 -10.44 2.42
C SER A 351 -15.70 -9.30 2.05
N ARG A 352 -16.48 -9.43 0.98
CA ARG A 352 -17.48 -8.43 0.62
C ARG A 352 -18.52 -8.21 1.71
N LEU A 353 -18.96 -9.31 2.33
CA LEU A 353 -19.90 -9.23 3.47
C LEU A 353 -19.24 -8.61 4.71
N ALA A 354 -18.00 -8.95 5.01
CA ALA A 354 -17.28 -8.39 6.14
C ALA A 354 -17.04 -6.88 5.96
N LEU A 355 -16.69 -6.42 4.75
CA LEU A 355 -16.51 -5.01 4.42
C LEU A 355 -17.74 -4.16 4.76
N THR A 356 -18.96 -4.67 4.60
CA THR A 356 -20.17 -3.88 4.96
C THR A 356 -20.27 -3.53 6.46
N ARG A 357 -19.42 -4.15 7.29
CA ARG A 357 -19.37 -3.95 8.76
C ARG A 357 -18.02 -3.46 9.25
N ALA A 358 -17.09 -3.15 8.32
CA ALA A 358 -15.73 -2.82 8.62
C ALA A 358 -15.57 -1.30 8.87
N TRP A 359 -14.73 -0.98 9.85
CA TRP A 359 -14.22 0.36 10.13
C TRP A 359 -12.70 0.28 10.12
N PHE A 360 -12.04 1.17 9.42
CA PHE A 360 -10.59 1.15 9.25
C PHE A 360 -9.96 2.36 9.91
N ASP A 361 -8.97 2.12 10.77
CA ASP A 361 -8.09 3.17 11.25
C ASP A 361 -7.20 3.71 10.11
N HIS A 362 -6.96 5.01 10.10
CA HIS A 362 -6.05 5.64 9.13
C HIS A 362 -4.65 5.01 9.10
N LYS A 363 -4.19 4.35 10.18
CA LYS A 363 -2.93 3.62 10.24
C LYS A 363 -2.89 2.39 9.31
N CYS A 364 -4.04 1.92 8.87
CA CYS A 364 -4.17 0.78 7.96
C CYS A 364 -3.95 1.14 6.48
N THR A 365 -3.34 2.29 6.16
CA THR A 365 -3.24 2.86 4.81
C THR A 365 -2.83 1.84 3.74
N ASP A 366 -1.73 1.11 3.92
CA ASP A 366 -1.27 0.12 2.94
C ASP A 366 -2.26 -1.03 2.78
N GLY A 367 -2.87 -1.49 3.86
CA GLY A 367 -3.87 -2.54 3.83
C GLY A 367 -5.17 -2.09 3.14
N ILE A 368 -5.61 -0.86 3.38
CA ILE A 368 -6.76 -0.25 2.69
C ILE A 368 -6.49 -0.22 1.18
N GLU A 369 -5.29 0.19 0.77
CA GLU A 369 -4.91 0.21 -0.64
C GLU A 369 -4.82 -1.20 -1.24
N CYS A 370 -4.35 -2.20 -0.48
CA CYS A 370 -4.44 -3.60 -0.92
C CYS A 370 -5.88 -3.98 -1.29
N LEU A 371 -6.86 -3.62 -0.44
CA LEU A 371 -8.27 -3.94 -0.69
C LEU A 371 -8.87 -3.13 -1.85
N ARG A 372 -8.48 -1.87 -2.01
CA ARG A 372 -8.94 -1.01 -3.12
C ARG A 372 -8.48 -1.53 -4.48
N GLN A 373 -7.23 -2.01 -4.55
CA GLN A 373 -6.56 -2.36 -5.80
C GLN A 373 -6.53 -3.86 -6.09
N TYR A 374 -6.98 -4.74 -5.17
CA TYR A 374 -7.04 -6.18 -5.38
C TYR A 374 -7.94 -6.54 -6.55
N GLN A 375 -7.34 -7.03 -7.65
CA GLN A 375 -8.03 -7.21 -8.93
C GLN A 375 -7.77 -8.58 -9.53
N ARG A 376 -8.63 -8.94 -10.49
CA ARG A 376 -8.47 -10.14 -11.33
C ARG A 376 -7.27 -9.99 -12.26
N GLU A 377 -6.60 -11.10 -12.54
CA GLU A 377 -5.61 -11.15 -13.60
C GLU A 377 -6.28 -10.94 -14.96
N TYR A 378 -5.75 -10.03 -15.77
CA TYR A 378 -6.23 -9.81 -17.13
C TYR A 378 -5.38 -10.62 -18.12
N ASP A 379 -6.04 -11.40 -18.98
CA ASP A 379 -5.41 -12.15 -20.06
C ASP A 379 -5.39 -11.27 -21.31
N GLU A 380 -4.22 -10.74 -21.65
CA GLU A 380 -4.05 -9.83 -22.79
C GLU A 380 -4.32 -10.51 -24.14
N ASP A 381 -4.02 -11.81 -24.25
CA ASP A 381 -4.22 -12.57 -25.50
C ASP A 381 -5.69 -12.83 -25.77
N LYS A 382 -6.44 -13.17 -24.72
CA LYS A 382 -7.87 -13.48 -24.80
C LYS A 382 -8.77 -12.26 -24.57
N LYS A 383 -8.22 -11.13 -24.11
CA LYS A 383 -8.93 -9.91 -23.73
C LYS A 383 -10.05 -10.14 -22.70
N VAL A 384 -9.81 -11.03 -21.71
CA VAL A 384 -10.76 -11.37 -20.64
C VAL A 384 -10.08 -11.40 -19.29
N PHE A 385 -10.85 -11.12 -18.22
CA PHE A 385 -10.39 -11.33 -16.87
C PHE A 385 -10.45 -12.81 -16.50
N ARG A 386 -9.36 -13.33 -15.94
CA ARG A 386 -9.29 -14.68 -15.37
C ARG A 386 -10.04 -14.71 -14.03
N ASP A 387 -10.52 -15.89 -13.63
CA ASP A 387 -11.16 -16.09 -12.31
C ASP A 387 -10.16 -16.23 -11.15
N LYS A 388 -8.94 -15.75 -11.34
CA LYS A 388 -7.91 -15.70 -10.30
C LYS A 388 -7.42 -14.26 -10.09
N PRO A 389 -7.01 -13.91 -8.86
CA PRO A 389 -6.41 -12.62 -8.61
C PRO A 389 -5.06 -12.47 -9.32
N ARG A 390 -4.75 -11.25 -9.68
CA ARG A 390 -3.41 -10.86 -10.07
C ARG A 390 -2.51 -10.97 -8.84
N HIS A 391 -1.38 -11.63 -9.00
CA HIS A 391 -0.39 -11.72 -7.94
C HIS A 391 0.55 -10.52 -8.00
N ASP A 392 0.36 -9.61 -7.08
CA ASP A 392 1.17 -8.41 -6.88
C ASP A 392 1.18 -8.04 -5.39
N TRP A 393 1.73 -6.88 -5.03
CA TRP A 393 1.84 -6.42 -3.65
C TRP A 393 0.48 -6.32 -2.92
N THR A 394 -0.63 -6.20 -3.65
CA THR A 394 -1.98 -6.08 -3.07
C THR A 394 -2.52 -7.42 -2.59
N SER A 395 -2.05 -8.53 -3.17
CA SER A 395 -2.61 -9.85 -2.91
C SER A 395 -2.46 -10.29 -1.46
N HIS A 396 -1.32 -10.03 -0.83
CA HIS A 396 -1.04 -10.48 0.54
C HIS A 396 -1.94 -9.81 1.58
N GLY A 397 -2.11 -8.47 1.48
CA GLY A 397 -3.03 -7.74 2.36
C GLY A 397 -4.49 -8.15 2.17
N ALA A 398 -4.89 -8.37 0.92
CA ALA A 398 -6.25 -8.82 0.59
C ALA A 398 -6.50 -10.27 1.03
N ASP A 399 -5.51 -11.16 0.92
CA ASP A 399 -5.62 -12.55 1.36
C ASP A 399 -5.65 -12.67 2.89
N ALA A 400 -4.84 -11.88 3.61
CA ALA A 400 -4.93 -11.78 5.07
C ALA A 400 -6.31 -11.26 5.52
N PHE A 401 -6.88 -10.26 4.82
CA PHE A 401 -8.25 -9.80 5.08
C PHE A 401 -9.29 -10.87 4.75
N ARG A 402 -9.10 -11.65 3.71
CA ARG A 402 -9.97 -12.78 3.36
C ARG A 402 -9.99 -13.83 4.46
N TYR A 403 -8.85 -14.11 5.10
CA TYR A 403 -8.80 -15.00 6.26
C TYR A 403 -9.55 -14.41 7.47
N LEU A 404 -9.39 -13.12 7.75
CA LEU A 404 -10.20 -12.42 8.76
C LEU A 404 -11.70 -12.58 8.47
N ALA A 405 -12.10 -12.33 7.22
CA ALA A 405 -13.50 -12.35 6.80
C ALA A 405 -14.17 -13.73 6.96
N ILE A 406 -13.38 -14.79 6.92
CA ILE A 406 -13.88 -16.17 7.16
C ILE A 406 -14.16 -16.41 8.64
N VAL A 407 -13.37 -15.83 9.56
CA VAL A 407 -13.35 -16.23 10.98
C VAL A 407 -13.95 -15.22 11.96
N TRP A 408 -14.16 -13.96 11.57
CA TRP A 408 -14.58 -12.89 12.48
C TRP A 408 -15.88 -13.20 13.24
N LYS A 409 -16.80 -13.98 12.66
CA LYS A 409 -18.06 -14.36 13.31
C LYS A 409 -17.86 -15.31 14.49
N ASP A 410 -16.78 -16.09 14.50
CA ASP A 410 -16.45 -16.98 15.59
C ASP A 410 -15.99 -16.21 16.83
N GLU A 411 -15.44 -15.02 16.62
CA GLU A 411 -14.98 -14.10 17.65
C GLU A 411 -16.09 -13.14 18.13
N ALA A 412 -17.16 -13.01 17.37
CA ALA A 412 -18.35 -12.20 17.72
C ALA A 412 -19.22 -12.81 18.83
N LYS A 413 -18.81 -13.92 19.45
CA LYS A 413 -19.49 -14.50 20.60
C LYS A 413 -19.38 -13.52 21.77
N ILE A 414 -20.44 -12.77 21.98
CA ILE A 414 -20.64 -11.91 23.14
C ILE A 414 -20.31 -12.74 24.38
N VAL A 415 -19.28 -12.32 25.12
CA VAL A 415 -19.19 -12.69 26.55
C VAL A 415 -20.41 -12.04 27.15
N ASP A 416 -21.43 -12.86 27.45
CA ASP A 416 -22.65 -12.38 28.09
C ASP A 416 -22.22 -11.62 29.35
N PRO A 417 -22.41 -10.28 29.43
CA PRO A 417 -22.02 -9.53 30.63
C PRO A 417 -22.79 -10.00 31.89
N GLU A 418 -23.86 -10.79 31.71
CA GLU A 418 -24.59 -11.45 32.75
C GLU A 418 -24.16 -12.93 32.93
N ALA A 419 -23.16 -13.43 32.18
CA ALA A 419 -22.60 -14.74 32.48
C ALA A 419 -22.07 -14.72 33.93
N PRO A 420 -22.54 -15.57 34.81
CA PRO A 420 -22.12 -15.51 36.21
C PRO A 420 -20.61 -15.64 36.27
N ILE A 421 -19.96 -14.61 36.81
CA ILE A 421 -18.54 -14.62 37.10
C ILE A 421 -18.32 -15.88 37.96
N ARG A 422 -17.71 -16.91 37.38
CA ARG A 422 -17.16 -18.02 38.14
C ARG A 422 -15.93 -17.56 38.89
N GLY A 423 -16.12 -16.54 39.76
CA GLY A 423 -15.15 -16.06 40.70
C GLY A 423 -15.31 -16.84 41.98
N VAL A 424 -14.21 -17.28 42.56
CA VAL A 424 -14.16 -17.77 43.91
C VAL A 424 -14.64 -16.63 44.82
N PHE A 425 -15.82 -16.79 45.40
CA PHE A 425 -16.32 -15.86 46.40
C PHE A 425 -15.48 -16.08 47.67
N VAL A 426 -14.52 -15.22 47.91
CA VAL A 426 -13.83 -15.12 49.20
C VAL A 426 -14.57 -14.02 49.99
N GLY A 427 -15.69 -14.35 50.53
CA GLY A 427 -16.47 -13.50 51.43
C GLY A 427 -16.98 -14.35 52.59
N GLN A 428 -16.69 -13.95 53.81
CA GLN A 428 -17.35 -14.43 54.99
C GLN A 428 -18.83 -14.06 54.93
N THR A 429 -19.66 -14.98 54.45
CA THR A 429 -21.10 -14.92 54.63
C THR A 429 -21.58 -16.32 54.99
N ASP A 430 -22.37 -16.44 56.03
CA ASP A 430 -23.01 -17.67 56.54
C ASP A 430 -24.09 -18.22 55.58
N VAL A 431 -23.96 -18.02 54.26
CA VAL A 431 -24.92 -18.53 53.26
C VAL A 431 -24.49 -19.89 52.78
N SER A 432 -25.29 -20.88 52.98
CA SER A 432 -25.03 -22.27 52.56
C SER A 432 -25.14 -22.40 51.03
N LEU A 433 -24.32 -23.31 50.41
CA LEU A 433 -24.40 -23.66 48.99
C LEU A 433 -25.82 -24.01 48.51
N ASN A 434 -26.69 -24.54 49.39
CA ASN A 434 -28.06 -24.87 49.09
C ASN A 434 -28.97 -23.62 48.95
N GLU A 435 -28.65 -22.53 49.63
CA GLU A 435 -29.36 -21.25 49.50
C GLU A 435 -29.00 -20.55 48.20
N LEU A 436 -27.74 -20.54 47.83
CA LEU A 436 -27.26 -20.03 46.53
C LEU A 436 -27.87 -20.80 45.34
N TRP A 437 -28.04 -22.11 45.46
CA TRP A 437 -28.67 -22.91 44.42
C TRP A 437 -30.20 -22.72 44.35
N LYS A 438 -30.87 -22.36 45.45
CA LYS A 438 -32.28 -22.00 45.40
C LYS A 438 -32.54 -20.68 44.69
N GLU A 439 -31.71 -19.67 44.87
CA GLU A 439 -31.80 -18.39 44.16
C GLU A 439 -31.59 -18.55 42.65
N THR A 440 -30.63 -19.40 42.23
CA THR A 440 -30.36 -19.65 40.80
C THR A 440 -31.54 -20.38 40.12
N LYS A 441 -32.24 -21.25 40.79
CA LYS A 441 -33.42 -21.94 40.25
C LYS A 441 -34.65 -21.04 40.09
N VAL A 442 -34.80 -20.01 40.91
CA VAL A 442 -35.92 -19.05 40.80
C VAL A 442 -35.75 -18.12 39.60
N LYS A 443 -34.52 -17.76 39.23
CA LYS A 443 -34.25 -16.91 38.05
C LYS A 443 -34.45 -17.63 36.70
N THR A 444 -34.34 -18.96 36.66
CA THR A 444 -34.53 -19.74 35.42
C THR A 444 -35.99 -20.04 35.08
N ASN A 445 -36.93 -19.88 36.02
CA ASN A 445 -38.33 -20.14 35.76
C ASN A 445 -39.14 -18.91 35.27
N ASN A 446 -38.53 -17.75 35.12
CA ASN A 446 -39.21 -16.54 34.63
C ASN A 446 -38.84 -16.19 33.16
N ARG A 447 -38.40 -17.17 32.37
CA ARG A 447 -38.30 -17.02 30.93
C ARG A 447 -39.31 -17.93 30.26
N ILE A 448 -40.52 -17.42 30.07
CA ILE A 448 -41.46 -17.79 29.01
C ILE A 448 -41.45 -16.65 28.00
#